data_549a5a24c85c017e79a69a7775618915
#
_entry.id   549a5a24c85c017e79a69a7775618915
#
_cell.length_a   1.000
_cell.length_b   1.000
_cell.length_c   1.000
_cell.angle_alpha   90.00
_cell.angle_beta   90.00
_cell.angle_gamma   90.00
#
_symmetry.space_group_name_H-M   'P 1'
#
loop_
_entity.id
_entity.type
_entity.pdbx_description
1 polymer ?
#
loop_
_entity_poly.entity_id
_entity_poly.type
_entity_poly.pdbx_seq_one_letter_code
_entity_poly.pdbx_strand_id
1 'polypeptide(L)'
;LGVYEAWAEMLLLNGASFKIGRQGVHFEDGRMFSLSPWSNTGNAHDLMQLLYKRDGLDVQLGYAYNNQKALNADTAYYSVSKMYRQLAFLHLTKTLVPGVDVSLLGVDEGFQTSKTNLELYHRYTMGGTLTLKKKELPFGCFATAYYQTGKSTAKVDLRAYLLAIKANYELNETFGVIAGLDCLSGSEASIEATKTHTFNKLPYGVNHSFNGFMEYWAALPKGGLINYLGGVTAKFNKRFSTDVTYYGFLLDKPMTVASTEVKGGIGSELDVVCNYKLTAATAIQFAWCGYLVNDNTNLLKFKKAEVSTKFPQFAYVMLTAKIK
;
A
#
# COMPACT_ATOMS: atom_id res chain seq x y z
N LEU A 1 -22.14 5.15 -14.51
CA LEU A 1 -20.96 5.83 -15.07
C LEU A 1 -20.44 6.83 -14.06
N GLY A 2 -19.16 6.74 -13.68
CA GLY A 2 -18.48 7.69 -12.82
C GLY A 2 -17.32 8.34 -13.59
N VAL A 3 -17.01 9.59 -13.27
CA VAL A 3 -15.81 10.27 -13.77
C VAL A 3 -14.64 9.85 -12.91
N TYR A 4 -13.62 9.23 -13.49
CA TYR A 4 -12.41 8.80 -12.78
C TYR A 4 -11.47 9.99 -12.54
N GLU A 5 -11.21 10.80 -13.57
CA GLU A 5 -10.41 12.01 -13.48
C GLU A 5 -11.07 13.16 -14.25
N ALA A 6 -11.09 14.34 -13.64
CA ALA A 6 -11.52 15.61 -14.23
C ALA A 6 -10.85 16.74 -13.46
N TRP A 7 -9.78 17.29 -13.99
CA TRP A 7 -8.98 18.31 -13.34
C TRP A 7 -8.47 19.37 -14.33
N ALA A 8 -8.10 20.52 -13.79
CA ALA A 8 -7.40 21.58 -14.49
C ALA A 8 -6.08 21.89 -13.78
N GLU A 9 -5.02 22.16 -14.55
CA GLU A 9 -3.73 22.57 -14.03
C GLU A 9 -3.35 23.92 -14.63
N MET A 10 -2.99 24.87 -13.79
CA MET A 10 -2.51 26.20 -14.16
C MET A 10 -1.04 26.28 -13.87
N LEU A 11 -0.24 26.51 -14.90
CA LEU A 11 1.17 26.83 -14.75
C LEU A 11 1.30 28.22 -14.12
N LEU A 12 2.06 28.30 -13.04
CA LEU A 12 2.39 29.54 -12.36
C LEU A 12 3.72 30.10 -12.87
N LEU A 13 4.77 30.10 -12.05
CA LEU A 13 6.09 30.59 -12.42
C LEU A 13 7.17 29.60 -12.00
N ASN A 14 8.26 29.51 -12.79
CA ASN A 14 9.49 28.83 -12.36
C ASN A 14 9.33 27.37 -11.89
N GLY A 15 8.55 26.58 -12.60
CA GLY A 15 8.33 25.16 -12.27
C GLY A 15 7.23 24.90 -11.22
N ALA A 16 6.48 25.93 -10.84
CA ALA A 16 5.31 25.80 -9.97
C ALA A 16 4.02 25.70 -10.79
N SER A 17 3.06 24.87 -10.33
CA SER A 17 1.72 24.81 -10.87
C SER A 17 0.68 24.63 -9.75
N PHE A 18 -0.57 24.99 -10.06
CA PHE A 18 -1.73 24.73 -9.23
C PHE A 18 -2.69 23.80 -9.99
N LYS A 19 -3.02 22.66 -9.37
CA LYS A 19 -3.90 21.65 -9.95
C LYS A 19 -5.13 21.46 -9.08
N ILE A 20 -6.32 21.48 -9.68
CA ILE A 20 -7.59 21.36 -8.96
C ILE A 20 -8.56 20.45 -9.71
N GLY A 21 -9.29 19.62 -8.98
CA GLY A 21 -10.33 18.72 -9.49
C GLY A 21 -10.10 17.28 -9.06
N ARG A 22 -10.85 16.35 -9.67
CA ARG A 22 -10.76 14.93 -9.41
C ARG A 22 -9.54 14.35 -10.10
N GLN A 23 -8.61 13.81 -9.32
CA GLN A 23 -7.31 13.35 -9.81
C GLN A 23 -6.76 12.21 -8.99
N GLY A 24 -6.02 11.31 -9.65
CA GLY A 24 -5.25 10.27 -8.99
C GLY A 24 -3.97 10.83 -8.35
N VAL A 25 -3.54 10.22 -7.26
CA VAL A 25 -2.26 10.48 -6.59
C VAL A 25 -1.52 9.17 -6.42
N HIS A 26 -0.22 9.17 -6.73
CA HIS A 26 0.64 8.02 -6.57
C HIS A 26 2.01 8.45 -6.08
N PHE A 27 2.45 7.87 -4.97
CA PHE A 27 3.78 8.13 -4.41
C PHE A 27 4.54 6.82 -4.21
N GLU A 28 5.83 6.84 -4.52
CA GLU A 28 6.80 5.75 -4.38
C GLU A 28 6.27 4.41 -4.92
N ASP A 29 6.12 3.41 -4.05
CA ASP A 29 5.62 2.07 -4.36
C ASP A 29 4.09 1.94 -4.27
N GLY A 30 3.41 3.05 -3.95
CA GLY A 30 1.95 3.09 -3.87
C GLY A 30 1.37 2.58 -2.54
N ARG A 31 2.18 2.23 -1.55
CA ARG A 31 1.66 1.73 -0.25
C ARG A 31 0.89 2.78 0.55
N MET A 32 1.18 4.07 0.35
CA MET A 32 0.46 5.18 0.97
C MET A 32 -0.58 5.77 0.03
N PHE A 33 -0.19 6.17 -1.18
CA PHE A 33 -1.07 6.68 -2.23
C PHE A 33 -0.84 5.90 -3.52
N SER A 34 -1.91 5.39 -4.11
CA SER A 34 -1.85 4.60 -5.34
C SER A 34 -3.06 4.88 -6.22
N LEU A 35 -2.85 4.84 -7.52
CA LEU A 35 -3.94 4.83 -8.52
C LEU A 35 -4.76 3.54 -8.48
N SER A 36 -4.32 2.53 -7.72
CA SER A 36 -4.94 1.20 -7.63
C SER A 36 -5.19 0.56 -9.01
N PRO A 37 -4.15 0.35 -9.82
CA PRO A 37 -4.29 -0.12 -11.20
C PRO A 37 -4.85 -1.55 -11.32
N TRP A 38 -4.88 -2.29 -10.22
CA TRP A 38 -5.50 -3.60 -10.11
C TRP A 38 -7.03 -3.54 -9.99
N SER A 39 -7.56 -2.43 -9.45
CA SER A 39 -8.99 -2.24 -9.26
C SER A 39 -9.66 -1.70 -10.52
N ASN A 40 -10.88 -2.15 -10.80
CA ASN A 40 -11.70 -1.64 -11.90
C ASN A 40 -12.09 -0.16 -11.75
N THR A 41 -12.03 0.38 -10.54
CA THR A 41 -12.47 1.76 -10.25
C THR A 41 -11.31 2.73 -10.03
N GLY A 42 -10.11 2.23 -9.71
CA GLY A 42 -8.97 3.08 -9.33
C GLY A 42 -9.24 3.98 -8.11
N ASN A 43 -8.21 4.70 -7.68
CA ASN A 43 -8.31 5.70 -6.60
C ASN A 43 -8.18 7.10 -7.20
N ALA A 44 -9.11 7.99 -6.86
CA ALA A 44 -9.07 9.40 -7.22
C ALA A 44 -9.58 10.26 -6.05
N HIS A 45 -9.09 11.48 -5.97
CA HIS A 45 -9.37 12.44 -4.91
C HIS A 45 -9.89 13.74 -5.52
N ASP A 46 -10.94 14.34 -4.95
CA ASP A 46 -11.33 15.71 -5.26
C ASP A 46 -10.41 16.65 -4.48
N LEU A 47 -9.39 17.18 -5.16
CA LEU A 47 -8.15 17.66 -4.54
C LEU A 47 -7.70 18.98 -5.15
N MET A 48 -7.14 19.86 -4.31
CA MET A 48 -6.30 20.99 -4.71
C MET A 48 -4.85 20.67 -4.42
N GLN A 49 -3.96 20.91 -5.38
CA GLN A 49 -2.51 20.72 -5.21
C GLN A 49 -1.73 21.97 -5.64
N LEU A 50 -0.70 22.27 -4.85
CA LEU A 50 0.42 23.09 -5.28
C LEU A 50 1.57 22.16 -5.61
N LEU A 51 2.07 22.26 -6.83
CA LEU A 51 3.13 21.43 -7.36
C LEU A 51 4.35 22.33 -7.66
N TYR A 52 5.53 21.86 -7.30
CA TYR A 52 6.78 22.53 -7.66
C TYR A 52 7.80 21.48 -8.09
N LYS A 53 8.33 21.64 -9.30
CA LYS A 53 9.33 20.72 -9.85
C LYS A 53 10.46 21.49 -10.52
N ARG A 54 11.64 21.38 -9.94
CA ARG A 54 12.86 22.02 -10.48
C ARG A 54 14.13 21.36 -9.92
N ASP A 55 15.16 21.25 -10.76
CA ASP A 55 16.53 20.86 -10.38
C ASP A 55 16.58 19.56 -9.53
N GLY A 56 15.77 18.53 -9.91
CA GLY A 56 15.67 17.26 -9.22
C GLY A 56 14.93 17.32 -7.88
N LEU A 57 14.28 18.44 -7.58
CA LEU A 57 13.35 18.60 -6.46
C LEU A 57 11.91 18.57 -6.99
N ASP A 58 11.05 17.73 -6.39
CA ASP A 58 9.61 17.65 -6.64
C ASP A 58 8.91 17.82 -5.29
N VAL A 59 8.04 18.84 -5.18
CA VAL A 59 7.25 19.13 -3.97
C VAL A 59 5.79 19.17 -4.35
N GLN A 60 4.97 18.46 -3.59
CA GLN A 60 3.52 18.40 -3.77
C GLN A 60 2.83 18.66 -2.43
N LEU A 61 2.08 19.72 -2.35
CA LEU A 61 1.19 20.04 -1.23
C LEU A 61 -0.25 19.83 -1.67
N GLY A 62 -0.97 18.92 -1.04
CA GLY A 62 -2.34 18.58 -1.40
C GLY A 62 -3.32 18.82 -0.25
N TYR A 63 -4.54 19.23 -0.61
CA TYR A 63 -5.66 19.38 0.32
C TYR A 63 -6.95 18.92 -0.34
N ALA A 64 -7.71 18.06 0.35
CA ALA A 64 -9.03 17.62 -0.05
C ALA A 64 -10.03 17.71 1.10
N TYR A 65 -11.25 18.04 0.76
CA TYR A 65 -12.38 18.04 1.68
C TYR A 65 -13.53 17.27 1.05
N ASN A 66 -13.83 16.09 1.60
CA ASN A 66 -14.93 15.26 1.13
C ASN A 66 -16.26 15.78 1.66
N ASN A 67 -17.00 16.43 0.79
CA ASN A 67 -18.38 16.81 1.04
C ASN A 67 -19.30 16.03 0.11
N GLN A 68 -19.35 14.72 0.27
CA GLN A 68 -20.35 13.95 -0.46
C GLN A 68 -21.75 14.26 0.11
N LYS A 69 -22.30 15.36 -0.30
CA LYS A 69 -23.75 15.51 -0.44
C LYS A 69 -24.20 14.63 -1.62
N ALA A 70 -23.73 13.39 -1.69
CA ALA A 70 -24.30 12.43 -2.57
C ALA A 70 -25.75 12.28 -2.13
N LEU A 71 -26.64 12.88 -2.87
CA LEU A 71 -28.09 12.68 -2.76
C LEU A 71 -28.75 13.29 -1.50
N ASN A 72 -28.59 14.58 -1.28
CA ASN A 72 -29.35 15.34 -0.25
C ASN A 72 -29.24 14.83 1.19
N ALA A 73 -28.23 14.06 1.51
CA ALA A 73 -28.05 13.54 2.85
C ALA A 73 -26.85 14.22 3.52
N ASP A 74 -27.12 15.15 4.40
CA ASP A 74 -26.17 15.70 5.38
C ASP A 74 -25.66 14.63 6.37
N THR A 75 -25.92 13.36 6.07
CA THR A 75 -25.68 12.21 6.94
C THR A 75 -24.48 11.37 6.53
N ALA A 76 -23.67 11.80 5.58
CA ALA A 76 -22.46 11.07 5.21
C ALA A 76 -21.48 11.07 6.39
N TYR A 77 -21.27 9.87 6.96
CA TYR A 77 -20.31 9.66 8.05
C TYR A 77 -18.98 9.20 7.50
N TYR A 78 -17.94 9.98 7.72
CA TYR A 78 -16.56 9.73 7.26
C TYR A 78 -15.72 9.16 8.40
N SER A 79 -15.77 7.85 8.54
CA SER A 79 -14.94 7.10 9.50
C SER A 79 -13.66 6.57 8.84
N VAL A 80 -12.66 6.22 9.63
CA VAL A 80 -11.41 5.58 9.18
C VAL A 80 -11.63 4.37 8.27
N SER A 81 -12.72 3.63 8.46
CA SER A 81 -13.03 2.45 7.65
C SER A 81 -13.61 2.78 6.27
N LYS A 82 -13.92 4.04 6.01
CA LYS A 82 -14.53 4.47 4.74
C LYS A 82 -13.61 5.40 3.96
N MET A 83 -13.52 6.63 4.36
CA MET A 83 -12.69 7.67 3.72
C MET A 83 -12.52 8.82 4.71
N TYR A 84 -11.50 9.64 4.51
CA TYR A 84 -11.32 10.88 5.24
C TYR A 84 -12.45 11.88 4.92
N ARG A 85 -12.79 12.73 5.88
CA ARG A 85 -13.55 13.97 5.67
C ARG A 85 -12.62 15.07 5.16
N GLN A 86 -11.44 15.15 5.75
CA GLN A 86 -10.37 16.07 5.40
C GLN A 86 -9.09 15.29 5.16
N LEU A 87 -8.34 15.67 4.13
CA LEU A 87 -7.02 15.15 3.84
C LEU A 87 -6.10 16.33 3.54
N ALA A 88 -4.94 16.36 4.19
CA ALA A 88 -3.83 17.20 3.78
C ALA A 88 -2.57 16.35 3.66
N PHE A 89 -1.71 16.63 2.70
CA PHE A 89 -0.42 15.99 2.59
C PHE A 89 0.65 16.93 2.07
N LEU A 90 1.88 16.68 2.49
CA LEU A 90 3.10 17.22 1.92
C LEU A 90 3.97 16.07 1.46
N HIS A 91 4.28 16.01 0.20
CA HIS A 91 5.24 15.09 -0.39
C HIS A 91 6.41 15.84 -0.99
N LEU A 92 7.61 15.37 -0.73
CA LEU A 92 8.85 15.95 -1.23
C LEU A 92 9.75 14.83 -1.74
N THR A 93 10.23 14.93 -2.97
CA THR A 93 11.27 14.05 -3.52
C THR A 93 12.45 14.86 -3.97
N LYS A 94 13.65 14.40 -3.61
CA LYS A 94 14.93 14.96 -4.09
C LYS A 94 15.76 13.86 -4.72
N THR A 95 16.10 14.03 -5.99
CA THR A 95 17.16 13.27 -6.64
C THR A 95 18.51 13.80 -6.17
N LEU A 96 19.24 12.97 -5.42
CA LEU A 96 20.56 13.31 -4.87
C LEU A 96 21.63 13.18 -5.95
N VAL A 97 21.61 12.07 -6.65
CA VAL A 97 22.41 11.78 -7.85
C VAL A 97 21.57 10.90 -8.77
N PRO A 98 21.87 10.80 -10.08
CA PRO A 98 21.11 9.94 -10.98
C PRO A 98 20.91 8.54 -10.44
N GLY A 99 19.64 8.12 -10.31
CA GLY A 99 19.24 6.82 -9.77
C GLY A 99 19.24 6.70 -8.23
N VAL A 100 19.37 7.82 -7.51
CA VAL A 100 19.21 7.84 -6.02
C VAL A 100 18.22 8.94 -5.65
N ASP A 101 17.03 8.54 -5.25
CA ASP A 101 15.98 9.44 -4.81
C ASP A 101 15.69 9.25 -3.31
N VAL A 102 15.50 10.36 -2.63
CA VAL A 102 14.99 10.41 -1.27
C VAL A 102 13.67 11.13 -1.28
N SER A 103 12.63 10.55 -0.67
CA SER A 103 11.35 11.21 -0.50
C SER A 103 10.92 11.28 0.95
N LEU A 104 10.14 12.31 1.27
CA LEU A 104 9.48 12.50 2.56
C LEU A 104 7.99 12.70 2.31
N LEU A 105 7.16 12.10 3.15
CA LEU A 105 5.71 12.22 3.11
C LEU A 105 5.17 12.51 4.50
N GLY A 106 4.34 13.55 4.61
CA GLY A 106 3.50 13.83 5.77
C GLY A 106 2.04 13.85 5.34
N VAL A 107 1.17 13.16 6.07
CA VAL A 107 -0.28 13.06 5.80
C VAL A 107 -1.06 13.35 7.07
N ASP A 108 -2.05 14.21 6.97
CA ASP A 108 -3.09 14.45 7.98
C ASP A 108 -4.45 14.02 7.43
N GLU A 109 -5.07 13.06 8.09
CA GLU A 109 -6.40 12.57 7.77
C GLU A 109 -7.38 12.89 8.90
N GLY A 110 -8.38 13.72 8.61
CA GLY A 110 -9.47 14.05 9.52
C GLY A 110 -10.70 13.17 9.27
N PHE A 111 -11.21 12.53 10.31
CA PHE A 111 -12.38 11.67 10.27
C PHE A 111 -13.45 12.17 11.23
N GLN A 112 -14.73 12.02 10.88
CA GLN A 112 -15.82 12.43 11.76
C GLN A 112 -15.95 11.50 12.97
N THR A 113 -16.20 12.09 14.13
CA THR A 113 -16.41 11.37 15.40
C THR A 113 -17.62 10.43 15.34
N SER A 114 -18.73 10.89 14.76
CA SER A 114 -19.93 10.08 14.54
C SER A 114 -20.82 10.69 13.43
N LYS A 115 -21.94 10.05 13.14
CA LYS A 115 -22.92 10.57 12.17
C LYS A 115 -23.54 11.91 12.61
N THR A 116 -23.66 12.12 13.91
CA THR A 116 -24.31 13.30 14.51
C THR A 116 -23.31 14.31 15.07
N ASN A 117 -22.06 13.90 15.34
CA ASN A 117 -21.00 14.78 15.78
C ASN A 117 -19.99 14.96 14.64
N LEU A 118 -19.96 16.18 14.09
CA LEU A 118 -19.10 16.55 12.95
C LEU A 118 -17.67 16.90 13.36
N GLU A 119 -17.37 16.91 14.66
CA GLU A 119 -16.01 17.11 15.17
C GLU A 119 -15.06 16.08 14.56
N LEU A 120 -13.89 16.52 14.14
CA LEU A 120 -12.89 15.65 13.52
C LEU A 120 -11.92 15.14 14.56
N TYR A 121 -11.54 13.87 14.43
CA TYR A 121 -10.33 13.33 15.02
C TYR A 121 -9.31 13.02 13.92
N HIS A 122 -8.04 13.17 14.22
CA HIS A 122 -6.99 13.14 13.23
C HIS A 122 -6.07 11.93 13.40
N ARG A 123 -5.63 11.39 12.25
CA ARG A 123 -4.53 10.44 12.13
C ARG A 123 -3.43 11.11 11.31
N TYR A 124 -2.23 11.09 11.85
CA TYR A 124 -1.03 11.59 11.19
C TYR A 124 -0.16 10.44 10.76
N THR A 125 0.29 10.45 9.52
CA THR A 125 1.27 9.50 8.99
C THR A 125 2.45 10.29 8.46
N MET A 126 3.67 10.00 8.90
CA MET A 126 4.87 10.69 8.45
C MET A 126 6.01 9.71 8.24
N GLY A 127 6.82 9.97 7.25
CA GLY A 127 7.96 9.09 6.97
C GLY A 127 8.70 9.46 5.70
N GLY A 128 9.52 8.53 5.26
CA GLY A 128 10.32 8.74 4.06
C GLY A 128 10.79 7.45 3.41
N THR A 129 11.28 7.59 2.21
CA THR A 129 11.69 6.51 1.33
C THR A 129 13.04 6.83 0.69
N LEU A 130 13.90 5.84 0.62
CA LEU A 130 15.13 5.83 -0.17
C LEU A 130 14.96 4.85 -1.32
N THR A 131 15.17 5.33 -2.54
CA THR A 131 15.20 4.49 -3.74
C THR A 131 16.58 4.54 -4.37
N LEU A 132 17.17 3.37 -4.58
CA LEU A 132 18.42 3.20 -5.32
C LEU A 132 18.12 2.36 -6.56
N LYS A 133 18.27 2.97 -7.74
CA LYS A 133 18.07 2.32 -9.05
C LYS A 133 19.04 2.94 -10.07
N LYS A 134 20.32 2.65 -9.91
CA LYS A 134 21.35 3.09 -10.86
C LYS A 134 21.46 2.11 -12.02
N LYS A 135 21.48 2.64 -13.24
CA LYS A 135 21.52 1.83 -14.46
C LYS A 135 22.80 1.01 -14.60
N GLU A 136 23.89 1.51 -14.05
CA GLU A 136 25.21 0.88 -14.10
C GLU A 136 25.41 -0.19 -13.02
N LEU A 137 24.49 -0.31 -12.08
CA LEU A 137 24.56 -1.29 -11.01
C LEU A 137 23.59 -2.44 -11.27
N PRO A 138 24.01 -3.71 -11.08
CA PRO A 138 23.12 -4.86 -11.13
C PRO A 138 22.18 -4.93 -9.90
N PHE A 139 22.26 -3.95 -9.02
CA PHE A 139 21.60 -3.90 -7.73
C PHE A 139 20.67 -2.70 -7.64
N GLY A 140 19.46 -2.93 -7.15
CA GLY A 140 18.50 -1.91 -6.77
C GLY A 140 18.01 -2.13 -5.34
N CYS A 141 17.65 -1.05 -4.65
CA CYS A 141 17.14 -1.09 -3.30
C CYS A 141 16.03 -0.05 -3.12
N PHE A 142 15.02 -0.43 -2.37
CA PHE A 142 13.94 0.42 -1.90
C PHE A 142 13.82 0.23 -0.40
N ALA A 143 13.89 1.30 0.38
CA ALA A 143 13.72 1.27 1.82
C ALA A 143 12.79 2.40 2.25
N THR A 144 11.81 2.09 3.11
CA THR A 144 10.85 3.08 3.60
C THR A 144 10.56 2.89 5.09
N ALA A 145 10.32 4.00 5.78
CA ALA A 145 9.91 4.03 7.17
C ALA A 145 8.80 5.05 7.36
N TYR A 146 7.69 4.63 7.99
CA TYR A 146 6.56 5.49 8.33
C TYR A 146 6.19 5.33 9.80
N TYR A 147 5.81 6.43 10.42
CA TYR A 147 5.25 6.47 11.76
C TYR A 147 3.84 7.06 11.71
N GLN A 148 2.94 6.46 12.50
CA GLN A 148 1.57 6.94 12.67
C GLN A 148 1.30 7.34 14.11
N THR A 149 0.59 8.46 14.28
CA THR A 149 0.15 8.95 15.57
C THR A 149 -1.22 9.63 15.47
N GLY A 150 -1.75 10.08 16.59
CA GLY A 150 -3.10 10.66 16.68
C GLY A 150 -4.12 9.62 17.10
N LYS A 151 -5.19 9.47 16.33
CA LYS A 151 -6.32 8.59 16.67
C LYS A 151 -6.57 7.55 15.57
N SER A 152 -6.82 6.29 15.96
CA SER A 152 -7.32 5.25 15.05
C SER A 152 -8.86 5.24 14.99
N THR A 153 -9.52 5.66 16.04
CA THR A 153 -10.94 6.00 16.14
C THR A 153 -11.06 7.19 17.08
N ALA A 154 -12.22 7.80 17.19
CA ALA A 154 -12.45 8.96 18.09
C ALA A 154 -11.99 8.71 19.55
N LYS A 155 -11.96 7.45 19.99
CA LYS A 155 -11.66 7.07 21.39
C LYS A 155 -10.36 6.30 21.58
N VAL A 156 -9.62 6.01 20.49
CA VAL A 156 -8.44 5.12 20.54
C VAL A 156 -7.21 5.84 20.02
N ASP A 157 -6.24 6.04 20.89
CA ASP A 157 -4.94 6.63 20.54
C ASP A 157 -4.11 5.65 19.69
N LEU A 158 -3.46 6.19 18.67
CA LEU A 158 -2.63 5.44 17.73
C LEU A 158 -1.15 5.82 17.90
N ARG A 159 -0.30 4.81 17.99
CA ARG A 159 1.16 4.93 17.84
C ARG A 159 1.66 3.70 17.14
N ALA A 160 1.99 3.81 15.89
CA ALA A 160 2.33 2.65 15.05
C ALA A 160 3.44 2.98 14.07
N TYR A 161 4.10 1.95 13.53
CA TYR A 161 5.14 2.13 12.53
C TYR A 161 5.04 1.09 11.41
N LEU A 162 5.59 1.46 10.27
CA LEU A 162 5.87 0.58 9.14
C LEU A 162 7.33 0.76 8.75
N LEU A 163 8.06 -0.35 8.63
CA LEU A 163 9.42 -0.40 8.09
C LEU A 163 9.41 -1.39 6.94
N ALA A 164 9.96 -1.03 5.80
CA ALA A 164 10.06 -1.94 4.67
C ALA A 164 11.39 -1.76 3.94
N ILE A 165 11.96 -2.85 3.50
CA ILE A 165 13.11 -2.88 2.61
C ILE A 165 12.90 -3.95 1.54
N LYS A 166 13.22 -3.62 0.31
CA LYS A 166 13.23 -4.55 -0.83
C LYS A 166 14.48 -4.30 -1.66
N ALA A 167 15.19 -5.37 -1.98
CA ALA A 167 16.36 -5.33 -2.83
C ALA A 167 16.19 -6.28 -4.00
N ASN A 168 16.78 -5.94 -5.12
CA ASN A 168 16.91 -6.82 -6.28
C ASN A 168 18.36 -6.83 -6.75
N TYR A 169 18.77 -7.95 -7.30
CA TYR A 169 20.08 -8.12 -7.91
C TYR A 169 19.93 -8.86 -9.26
N GLU A 170 20.48 -8.28 -10.33
CA GLU A 170 20.52 -8.88 -11.65
C GLU A 170 21.76 -9.79 -11.75
N LEU A 171 21.56 -11.11 -11.72
CA LEU A 171 22.63 -12.11 -11.83
C LEU A 171 23.25 -12.12 -13.23
N ASN A 172 22.40 -11.95 -14.25
CA ASN A 172 22.77 -11.81 -15.65
C ASN A 172 21.58 -11.22 -16.44
N GLU A 173 21.67 -11.17 -17.77
CA GLU A 173 20.60 -10.61 -18.62
C GLU A 173 19.25 -11.35 -18.52
N THR A 174 19.27 -12.63 -18.12
CA THR A 174 18.08 -13.47 -17.99
C THR A 174 17.55 -13.54 -16.57
N PHE A 175 18.42 -13.74 -15.58
CA PHE A 175 18.02 -14.02 -14.20
C PHE A 175 18.34 -12.90 -13.24
N GLY A 176 17.42 -12.63 -12.34
CA GLY A 176 17.59 -11.78 -11.18
C GLY A 176 17.00 -12.42 -9.94
N VAL A 177 17.35 -11.90 -8.79
CA VAL A 177 16.80 -12.29 -7.48
C VAL A 177 16.23 -11.08 -6.79
N ILE A 178 15.21 -11.30 -5.98
CA ILE A 178 14.62 -10.30 -5.10
C ILE A 178 14.58 -10.82 -3.66
N ALA A 179 14.72 -9.91 -2.71
CA ALA A 179 14.48 -10.17 -1.30
C ALA A 179 13.85 -8.95 -0.65
N GLY A 180 13.05 -9.15 0.37
CA GLY A 180 12.40 -8.03 1.06
C GLY A 180 11.90 -8.42 2.44
N LEU A 181 11.65 -7.38 3.24
CA LEU A 181 11.10 -7.47 4.58
C LEU A 181 10.19 -6.28 4.81
N ASP A 182 8.94 -6.52 5.20
CA ASP A 182 8.01 -5.51 5.66
C ASP A 182 7.63 -5.79 7.11
N CYS A 183 7.74 -4.80 7.98
CA CYS A 183 7.34 -4.84 9.37
C CYS A 183 6.26 -3.79 9.61
N LEU A 184 5.04 -4.25 9.86
CA LEU A 184 3.90 -3.40 10.24
C LEU A 184 3.59 -3.69 11.70
N SER A 185 3.77 -2.69 12.55
CA SER A 185 3.61 -2.84 14.00
C SER A 185 2.22 -3.34 14.39
N GLY A 186 2.16 -4.08 15.49
CA GLY A 186 0.96 -4.61 16.10
C GLY A 186 0.80 -4.22 17.57
N SER A 187 -0.39 -4.47 18.08
CA SER A 187 -0.74 -4.30 19.48
C SER A 187 -0.60 -5.62 20.23
N GLU A 188 -0.07 -5.57 21.42
CA GLU A 188 -0.06 -6.70 22.36
C GLU A 188 -1.48 -7.02 22.85
N ALA A 189 -1.70 -8.25 23.27
CA ALA A 189 -3.00 -8.70 23.81
C ALA A 189 -3.41 -7.91 25.08
N SER A 190 -2.43 -7.46 25.86
CA SER A 190 -2.61 -6.71 27.12
C SER A 190 -2.80 -5.20 26.95
N ILE A 191 -2.78 -4.68 25.70
CA ILE A 191 -2.90 -3.24 25.47
C ILE A 191 -4.25 -2.70 25.97
N GLU A 192 -4.23 -1.51 26.56
CA GLU A 192 -5.44 -0.81 26.96
C GLU A 192 -6.41 -0.61 25.79
N ALA A 193 -7.72 -0.76 26.03
CA ALA A 193 -8.74 -0.61 25.00
C ALA A 193 -8.78 0.77 24.31
N THR A 194 -8.21 1.78 24.97
CA THR A 194 -8.09 3.17 24.46
C THR A 194 -6.83 3.42 23.64
N LYS A 195 -5.99 2.41 23.43
CA LYS A 195 -4.72 2.53 22.70
C LYS A 195 -4.60 1.45 21.62
N THR A 196 -3.87 1.75 20.56
CA THR A 196 -3.46 0.77 19.55
C THR A 196 -2.07 1.08 19.01
N HIS A 197 -1.28 0.04 18.81
CA HIS A 197 0.01 0.10 18.12
C HIS A 197 -0.03 -0.59 16.76
N THR A 198 -1.21 -1.04 16.32
CA THR A 198 -1.38 -1.68 15.01
C THR A 198 -1.38 -0.64 13.91
N PHE A 199 -0.45 -0.79 12.95
CA PHE A 199 -0.37 0.11 11.80
C PHE A 199 -1.67 0.10 11.02
N ASN A 200 -2.20 1.27 10.74
CA ASN A 200 -3.45 1.43 10.01
C ASN A 200 -3.15 1.79 8.55
N LYS A 201 -3.28 0.82 7.64
CA LYS A 201 -3.06 1.07 6.20
C LYS A 201 -3.99 2.17 5.69
N LEU A 202 -3.47 3.05 4.87
CA LEU A 202 -4.28 4.09 4.25
C LEU A 202 -5.25 3.45 3.23
N PRO A 203 -6.53 3.83 3.22
CA PRO A 203 -7.54 3.19 2.38
C PRO A 203 -7.34 3.45 0.87
N TYR A 204 -6.51 4.42 0.52
CA TYR A 204 -6.16 4.79 -0.85
C TYR A 204 -4.76 4.33 -1.29
N GLY A 205 -4.06 3.60 -0.43
CA GLY A 205 -2.88 2.83 -0.82
C GLY A 205 -3.26 1.55 -1.56
N VAL A 206 -2.32 0.98 -2.31
CA VAL A 206 -2.50 -0.36 -2.87
C VAL A 206 -2.23 -1.42 -1.81
N ASN A 207 -3.00 -2.50 -1.81
CA ASN A 207 -2.76 -3.67 -0.96
C ASN A 207 -2.21 -4.86 -1.76
N HIS A 208 -2.57 -4.93 -3.03
CA HIS A 208 -2.18 -6.02 -3.92
C HIS A 208 -0.68 -6.13 -4.06
N SER A 209 -0.16 -7.34 -4.01
CA SER A 209 1.25 -7.73 -4.13
C SER A 209 2.22 -7.35 -2.99
N PHE A 210 1.83 -6.55 -2.00
CA PHE A 210 2.72 -6.32 -0.84
C PHE A 210 2.77 -7.54 0.09
N ASN A 211 1.62 -8.19 0.31
CA ASN A 211 1.49 -9.33 1.21
C ASN A 211 1.02 -10.56 0.43
N GLY A 212 1.64 -10.84 -0.73
CA GLY A 212 1.24 -11.87 -1.67
C GLY A 212 0.03 -11.49 -2.52
N PHE A 213 -0.18 -12.20 -3.63
CA PHE A 213 -1.26 -11.94 -4.59
C PHE A 213 -2.62 -12.45 -4.13
N MET A 214 -2.68 -13.42 -3.19
CA MET A 214 -3.93 -13.88 -2.59
C MET A 214 -4.48 -12.90 -1.54
N GLU A 215 -3.70 -11.89 -1.15
CA GLU A 215 -4.10 -10.84 -0.20
C GLU A 215 -4.65 -11.39 1.13
N TYR A 216 -4.13 -12.53 1.59
CA TYR A 216 -4.56 -13.14 2.85
C TYR A 216 -4.50 -12.17 4.03
N TRP A 217 -3.50 -11.26 4.00
CA TRP A 217 -3.25 -10.24 5.02
C TRP A 217 -3.48 -8.81 4.52
N ALA A 218 -4.41 -8.62 3.57
CA ALA A 218 -4.86 -7.28 3.17
C ALA A 218 -5.40 -6.49 4.38
N ALA A 219 -6.26 -7.13 5.20
CA ALA A 219 -6.60 -6.65 6.53
C ALA A 219 -5.56 -7.17 7.54
N LEU A 220 -4.85 -6.26 8.20
CA LEU A 220 -3.84 -6.61 9.19
C LEU A 220 -4.46 -7.24 10.44
N PRO A 221 -3.84 -8.29 11.01
CA PRO A 221 -4.14 -8.73 12.36
C PRO A 221 -3.87 -7.62 13.38
N LYS A 222 -4.56 -7.61 14.53
CA LYS A 222 -4.25 -6.66 15.61
C LYS A 222 -2.81 -6.76 16.09
N GLY A 223 -2.23 -7.97 16.07
CA GLY A 223 -0.83 -8.21 16.40
C GLY A 223 0.16 -7.75 15.35
N GLY A 224 -0.27 -7.02 14.30
CA GLY A 224 0.62 -6.56 13.22
C GLY A 224 1.07 -7.67 12.29
N LEU A 225 1.97 -7.34 11.38
CA LEU A 225 2.45 -8.27 10.36
C LEU A 225 3.94 -8.05 10.07
N ILE A 226 4.69 -9.12 10.11
CA ILE A 226 6.03 -9.20 9.50
C ILE A 226 5.88 -10.07 8.27
N ASN A 227 6.24 -9.53 7.11
CA ASN A 227 6.26 -10.22 5.83
C ASN A 227 7.68 -10.22 5.29
N TYR A 228 8.26 -11.41 5.09
CA TYR A 228 9.54 -11.55 4.39
C TYR A 228 9.30 -12.24 3.06
N LEU A 229 10.04 -11.82 2.05
CA LEU A 229 9.93 -12.37 0.72
C LEU A 229 11.29 -12.67 0.11
N GLY A 230 11.30 -13.68 -0.74
CA GLY A 230 12.43 -14.01 -1.58
C GLY A 230 11.94 -14.58 -2.91
N GLY A 231 12.60 -14.21 -4.01
CA GLY A 231 12.12 -14.65 -5.31
C GLY A 231 13.18 -14.60 -6.40
N VAL A 232 12.82 -15.18 -7.52
CA VAL A 232 13.62 -15.19 -8.75
C VAL A 232 12.79 -14.55 -9.87
N THR A 233 13.42 -13.68 -10.62
CA THR A 233 12.88 -13.11 -11.85
C THR A 233 13.62 -13.70 -13.05
N ALA A 234 12.91 -14.05 -14.11
CA ALA A 234 13.50 -14.58 -15.34
C ALA A 234 12.94 -13.83 -16.57
N LYS A 235 13.83 -13.19 -17.33
CA LYS A 235 13.54 -12.48 -18.60
C LYS A 235 14.05 -13.33 -19.76
N PHE A 236 13.25 -14.28 -20.25
CA PHE A 236 13.68 -15.21 -21.30
C PHE A 236 13.90 -14.52 -22.65
N ASN A 237 13.13 -13.47 -22.91
CA ASN A 237 13.29 -12.63 -24.11
C ASN A 237 12.56 -11.29 -23.91
N LYS A 238 12.55 -10.42 -24.95
CA LYS A 238 11.90 -9.09 -24.89
C LYS A 238 10.39 -9.13 -24.67
N ARG A 239 9.74 -10.29 -24.86
CA ARG A 239 8.29 -10.45 -24.76
C ARG A 239 7.87 -11.27 -23.55
N PHE A 240 8.67 -12.22 -23.07
CA PHE A 240 8.30 -13.18 -22.03
C PHE A 240 9.19 -13.08 -20.80
N SER A 241 8.55 -12.89 -19.65
CA SER A 241 9.21 -12.93 -18.33
C SER A 241 8.33 -13.67 -17.32
N THR A 242 8.99 -14.23 -16.31
CA THR A 242 8.33 -14.93 -15.20
C THR A 242 8.96 -14.49 -13.88
N ASP A 243 8.12 -14.29 -12.88
CA ASP A 243 8.53 -14.01 -11.51
C ASP A 243 7.98 -15.13 -10.61
N VAL A 244 8.85 -15.69 -9.75
CA VAL A 244 8.47 -16.67 -8.72
C VAL A 244 8.86 -16.08 -7.39
N THR A 245 7.88 -15.84 -6.51
CA THR A 245 8.12 -15.20 -5.21
C THR A 245 7.48 -16.02 -4.09
N TYR A 246 8.26 -16.29 -3.07
CA TYR A 246 7.82 -16.86 -1.81
C TYR A 246 7.65 -15.74 -0.78
N TYR A 247 6.54 -15.78 -0.04
CA TYR A 247 6.24 -14.91 1.09
C TYR A 247 6.06 -15.73 2.35
N GLY A 248 6.68 -15.31 3.44
CA GLY A 248 6.44 -15.87 4.76
C GLY A 248 5.87 -14.79 5.68
N PHE A 249 4.86 -15.16 6.46
CA PHE A 249 4.12 -14.24 7.30
C PHE A 249 4.24 -14.59 8.78
N LEU A 250 4.54 -13.57 9.61
CA LEU A 250 4.62 -13.70 11.05
C LEU A 250 3.78 -12.59 11.71
N LEU A 251 3.29 -12.84 12.92
CA LEU A 251 2.79 -11.75 13.78
C LEU A 251 3.97 -10.94 14.35
N ASP A 252 3.83 -9.61 14.39
CA ASP A 252 4.76 -8.74 15.13
C ASP A 252 4.61 -8.90 16.64
N LYS A 253 3.36 -9.05 17.13
CA LYS A 253 3.03 -9.26 18.54
C LYS A 253 2.10 -10.45 18.72
N PRO A 254 2.26 -11.23 19.78
CA PRO A 254 1.31 -12.29 20.14
C PRO A 254 -0.11 -11.74 20.34
N MET A 255 -1.10 -12.54 19.99
CA MET A 255 -2.52 -12.24 20.14
C MET A 255 -3.25 -13.38 20.83
N THR A 256 -4.38 -13.09 21.44
CA THR A 256 -5.32 -14.10 21.93
C THR A 256 -6.53 -14.16 21.01
N VAL A 257 -6.83 -15.33 20.46
CA VAL A 257 -8.00 -15.61 19.61
C VAL A 257 -8.73 -16.82 20.16
N ALA A 258 -10.02 -16.68 20.46
CA ALA A 258 -10.85 -17.77 21.04
C ALA A 258 -10.15 -18.47 22.23
N SER A 259 -9.56 -17.68 23.15
CA SER A 259 -8.81 -18.14 24.35
C SER A 259 -7.49 -18.87 24.05
N THR A 260 -7.03 -18.88 22.80
CA THR A 260 -5.74 -19.47 22.38
C THR A 260 -4.73 -18.38 22.05
N GLU A 261 -3.50 -18.50 22.58
CA GLU A 261 -2.40 -17.64 22.18
C GLU A 261 -1.96 -17.97 20.75
N VAL A 262 -1.90 -16.96 19.90
CA VAL A 262 -1.37 -17.01 18.53
C VAL A 262 -0.11 -16.18 18.45
N LYS A 263 1.01 -16.79 18.07
CA LYS A 263 2.32 -16.14 17.92
C LYS A 263 3.15 -16.76 16.81
N GLY A 264 4.10 -15.99 16.28
CA GLY A 264 5.04 -16.45 15.26
C GLY A 264 4.37 -16.62 13.89
N GLY A 265 4.65 -17.71 13.21
CA GLY A 265 4.23 -17.95 11.82
C GLY A 265 2.72 -18.06 11.64
N ILE A 266 2.21 -17.36 10.64
CA ILE A 266 0.78 -17.32 10.28
C ILE A 266 0.54 -17.78 8.84
N GLY A 267 1.44 -18.61 8.29
CA GLY A 267 1.39 -19.21 6.97
C GLY A 267 2.38 -18.61 5.98
N SER A 268 2.32 -19.09 4.75
CA SER A 268 3.19 -18.63 3.66
C SER A 268 2.49 -18.75 2.32
N GLU A 269 2.96 -18.01 1.31
CA GLU A 269 2.39 -17.96 -0.03
C GLU A 269 3.50 -18.13 -1.07
N LEU A 270 3.19 -18.84 -2.15
CA LEU A 270 4.02 -18.93 -3.33
C LEU A 270 3.26 -18.37 -4.51
N ASP A 271 3.85 -17.38 -5.18
CA ASP A 271 3.31 -16.73 -6.35
C ASP A 271 4.16 -17.03 -7.58
N VAL A 272 3.51 -17.36 -8.68
CA VAL A 272 4.11 -17.51 -10.02
C VAL A 272 3.39 -16.57 -10.97
N VAL A 273 4.09 -15.59 -11.52
CA VAL A 273 3.55 -14.58 -12.41
C VAL A 273 4.27 -14.62 -13.75
N CYS A 274 3.55 -14.90 -14.83
CA CYS A 274 4.07 -14.93 -16.19
C CYS A 274 3.53 -13.72 -16.97
N ASN A 275 4.41 -12.97 -17.59
CA ASN A 275 4.05 -11.80 -18.38
C ASN A 275 4.43 -12.03 -19.85
N TYR A 276 3.49 -11.78 -20.76
CA TYR A 276 3.71 -11.86 -22.21
C TYR A 276 3.26 -10.59 -22.93
N LYS A 277 4.19 -9.91 -23.57
CA LYS A 277 3.93 -8.72 -24.39
C LYS A 277 3.50 -9.15 -25.80
N LEU A 278 2.22 -9.01 -26.12
CA LEU A 278 1.68 -9.26 -27.46
C LEU A 278 2.14 -8.18 -28.45
N THR A 279 1.99 -6.91 -28.07
CA THR A 279 2.41 -5.72 -28.84
C THR A 279 3.03 -4.69 -27.89
N ALA A 280 3.43 -3.54 -28.41
CA ALA A 280 3.87 -2.41 -27.58
C ALA A 280 2.76 -1.85 -26.65
N ALA A 281 1.48 -2.06 -27.02
CA ALA A 281 0.32 -1.55 -26.30
C ALA A 281 -0.49 -2.64 -25.58
N THR A 282 -0.18 -3.94 -25.79
CA THR A 282 -1.01 -5.05 -25.31
C THR A 282 -0.14 -6.11 -24.63
N ALA A 283 -0.52 -6.50 -23.41
CA ALA A 283 0.14 -7.56 -22.65
C ALA A 283 -0.87 -8.52 -22.03
N ILE A 284 -0.50 -9.77 -21.89
CA ILE A 284 -1.20 -10.78 -21.11
C ILE A 284 -0.34 -11.11 -19.88
N GLN A 285 -0.99 -11.18 -18.73
CA GLN A 285 -0.40 -11.70 -17.50
C GLN A 285 -1.21 -12.92 -17.06
N PHE A 286 -0.52 -14.01 -16.75
CA PHE A 286 -1.04 -15.14 -16.04
C PHE A 286 -0.41 -15.18 -14.65
N ALA A 287 -1.20 -15.41 -13.62
CA ALA A 287 -0.67 -15.69 -12.29
C ALA A 287 -1.36 -16.90 -11.67
N TRP A 288 -0.56 -17.65 -10.91
CA TRP A 288 -1.00 -18.69 -10.01
C TRP A 288 -0.37 -18.46 -8.64
N CYS A 289 -1.18 -18.56 -7.59
CA CYS A 289 -0.79 -18.33 -6.22
C CYS A 289 -1.32 -19.45 -5.34
N GLY A 290 -0.51 -19.89 -4.39
CA GLY A 290 -0.89 -20.94 -3.44
C GLY A 290 -0.48 -20.57 -2.03
N TYR A 291 -1.43 -20.63 -1.07
CA TYR A 291 -1.17 -20.31 0.32
C TYR A 291 -1.10 -21.56 1.20
N LEU A 292 -0.01 -21.70 1.94
CA LEU A 292 0.20 -22.76 2.92
C LEU A 292 -0.36 -22.32 4.28
N VAL A 293 -1.54 -22.82 4.59
CA VAL A 293 -2.28 -22.54 5.82
C VAL A 293 -1.71 -23.36 6.98
N ASN A 294 -1.55 -22.72 8.15
CA ASN A 294 -1.26 -23.38 9.42
C ASN A 294 -2.37 -23.10 10.45
N ASP A 295 -2.27 -23.69 11.65
CA ASP A 295 -3.28 -23.52 12.71
C ASP A 295 -3.45 -22.06 13.12
N ASN A 296 -2.36 -21.28 13.16
CA ASN A 296 -2.41 -19.85 13.46
C ASN A 296 -3.19 -19.07 12.40
N THR A 297 -3.01 -19.40 11.11
CA THR A 297 -3.82 -18.81 10.03
C THR A 297 -5.32 -19.11 10.26
N ASN A 298 -5.63 -20.36 10.57
CA ASN A 298 -7.02 -20.80 10.80
C ASN A 298 -7.64 -20.08 12.00
N LEU A 299 -6.93 -19.97 13.11
CA LEU A 299 -7.38 -19.24 14.28
C LEU A 299 -7.65 -17.77 13.97
N LEU A 300 -6.75 -17.10 13.28
CA LEU A 300 -6.89 -15.68 12.92
C LEU A 300 -8.03 -15.42 11.94
N LYS A 301 -8.22 -16.28 10.94
CA LYS A 301 -9.23 -16.09 9.88
C LYS A 301 -10.60 -16.64 10.26
N PHE A 302 -10.64 -17.81 10.88
CA PHE A 302 -11.89 -18.56 11.10
C PHE A 302 -12.21 -18.77 12.57
N LYS A 303 -11.34 -18.37 13.51
CA LYS A 303 -11.46 -18.57 14.97
C LYS A 303 -11.56 -20.05 15.37
N LYS A 304 -11.00 -20.93 14.53
CA LYS A 304 -10.94 -22.38 14.72
C LYS A 304 -9.57 -22.87 14.30
N ALA A 305 -8.97 -23.81 15.04
CA ALA A 305 -7.65 -24.36 14.70
C ALA A 305 -7.71 -25.29 13.48
N GLU A 306 -8.76 -26.09 13.39
CA GLU A 306 -8.94 -27.05 12.29
C GLU A 306 -9.91 -26.52 11.23
N VAL A 307 -9.42 -26.42 9.99
CA VAL A 307 -10.21 -26.11 8.80
C VAL A 307 -9.81 -27.09 7.69
N SER A 308 -10.79 -27.52 6.89
CA SER A 308 -10.59 -28.53 5.86
C SER A 308 -9.60 -28.11 4.75
N THR A 309 -9.53 -26.83 4.42
CA THR A 309 -8.66 -26.32 3.36
C THR A 309 -7.30 -25.94 3.90
N LYS A 310 -6.27 -26.73 3.55
CA LYS A 310 -4.87 -26.50 3.95
C LYS A 310 -4.04 -25.76 2.93
N PHE A 311 -4.47 -25.76 1.66
CA PHE A 311 -3.76 -25.14 0.54
C PHE A 311 -4.73 -24.48 -0.45
N PRO A 312 -5.32 -23.33 -0.08
CA PRO A 312 -6.13 -22.55 -1.01
C PRO A 312 -5.25 -22.00 -2.13
N GLN A 313 -5.81 -21.95 -3.34
CA GLN A 313 -5.14 -21.50 -4.53
C GLN A 313 -5.99 -20.44 -5.24
N PHE A 314 -5.31 -19.55 -5.95
CA PHE A 314 -5.91 -18.54 -6.80
C PHE A 314 -5.15 -18.44 -8.11
N ALA A 315 -5.85 -18.30 -9.23
CA ALA A 315 -5.24 -18.08 -10.52
C ALA A 315 -6.06 -17.09 -11.33
N TYR A 316 -5.39 -16.30 -12.17
CA TYR A 316 -6.06 -15.38 -13.08
C TYR A 316 -5.29 -15.21 -14.39
N VAL A 317 -6.02 -14.75 -15.40
CA VAL A 317 -5.47 -14.24 -16.65
C VAL A 317 -5.96 -12.81 -16.82
N MET A 318 -5.04 -11.88 -17.03
CA MET A 318 -5.33 -10.47 -17.22
C MET A 318 -4.82 -10.01 -18.58
N LEU A 319 -5.69 -9.42 -19.40
CA LEU A 319 -5.34 -8.73 -20.64
C LEU A 319 -5.30 -7.22 -20.36
N THR A 320 -4.16 -6.59 -20.59
CA THR A 320 -4.01 -5.14 -20.50
C THR A 320 -3.82 -4.57 -21.91
N ALA A 321 -4.68 -3.64 -22.30
CA ALA A 321 -4.57 -2.89 -23.54
C ALA A 321 -4.53 -1.39 -23.25
N LYS A 322 -3.51 -0.69 -23.77
CA LYS A 322 -3.40 0.77 -23.71
C LYS A 322 -4.00 1.35 -24.98
N ILE A 323 -5.13 2.02 -24.86
CA ILE A 323 -5.74 2.78 -25.95
C ILE A 323 -5.08 4.17 -25.95
N LYS A 324 -4.53 4.57 -27.10
CA LYS A 324 -3.94 5.90 -27.29
C LYS A 324 -5.02 6.89 -27.70
#